data_7aac41c7042629bcdf0bc2ad9391cbd8
#
_entry.id   7aac41c7042629bcdf0bc2ad9391cbd8
#
_cell.length_a   1.000
_cell.length_b   1.000
_cell.length_c   1.000
_cell.angle_alpha   90.00
_cell.angle_beta   90.00
_cell.angle_gamma   90.00
#
_symmetry.space_group_name_H-M   'P 1'
#
loop_
_entity.id
_entity.type
_entity.pdbx_description
1 polymer ?
#
loop_
_entity_poly.entity_id
_entity_poly.type
_entity_poly.pdbx_seq_one_letter_code
_entity_poly.pdbx_strand_id
1 'polypeptide(L)'
;GDKFDLQGDGFSYYSSSLLADYIMKNCPEVEKACHIIQKNIIPIEYEKNVYQTQQLRVDSNFVSIFNIIVLEGSNRMRLENNQIAITDKIAKQIFGTESPIGKQFIFPNTNNTKMTIVAVVKSWEGHSLYPFDILLPYEDQDPHWGSQRSHTLFRIYPNSDINALEKRLAKYEVQQDSYKQLMSTPIALLSTLRSTHPREDENVKLNHIRLFAWIGALVIICGLCNYLTMLVTRIRMRKRELALRKVNGASNGSLLSLLLWELVLLLIVSSGLGLMIIELILPGFRSLSQIAEDTSFYYSETLMYILLLILITISLAAILIRYVSKQSLLDSIKHKSNLHLSGWFYKGSVSFQLFVSIGLVFCTMVMMKQLDYLLNSKELGLNRHNIGVIASGYGFEGVPFKEILEQMPDVIECLYGFYTPIPKMSFYSYEVREWEGQADKEQRIKLEKETINQDYANFFQVEVLEGNMLDEKDGKEAVLINEAAAKAFGWDHPIGKKIHLNEKCIVKGVIKNIYYNAPIHPVTPAIFFLPDNKQKSESRGHLIFKFKEGTWKNVSQKFVSGLLII
;
A
#
# COMPACT_ATOMS: atom_id res chain seq x y z
N GLY A 1 -10.94 -17.55 -4.84
CA GLY A 1 -10.09 -17.30 -3.70
C GLY A 1 -10.76 -17.76 -2.43
N ASP A 2 -10.04 -18.56 -1.64
CA ASP A 2 -10.55 -18.95 -0.34
C ASP A 2 -10.72 -17.72 0.55
N LYS A 3 -11.74 -17.73 1.40
CA LYS A 3 -11.82 -16.86 2.56
C LYS A 3 -10.70 -17.22 3.53
N PHE A 4 -9.46 -16.91 3.17
CA PHE A 4 -8.29 -17.08 4.02
C PHE A 4 -7.91 -15.75 4.60
N ASP A 5 -8.77 -15.22 5.47
CA ASP A 5 -8.37 -14.03 6.15
C ASP A 5 -8.34 -14.19 7.66
N LEU A 6 -7.16 -13.96 8.18
CA LEU A 6 -6.92 -13.84 9.61
C LEU A 6 -7.10 -12.39 10.10
N GLN A 7 -7.22 -11.39 9.21
CA GLN A 7 -7.11 -9.98 9.60
C GLN A 7 -7.92 -8.96 8.76
N GLY A 8 -8.84 -9.38 7.91
CA GLY A 8 -9.61 -8.47 7.08
C GLY A 8 -10.75 -9.17 6.34
N ASP A 9 -11.34 -8.57 5.34
CA ASP A 9 -12.53 -9.04 4.64
C ASP A 9 -12.37 -10.34 3.81
N GLY A 10 -11.30 -11.06 4.01
CA GLY A 10 -11.17 -12.46 3.66
C GLY A 10 -11.00 -12.80 2.20
N PHE A 11 -10.47 -11.89 1.39
CA PHE A 11 -10.20 -12.17 0.00
C PHE A 11 -8.72 -12.46 -0.26
N SER A 12 -8.41 -13.69 -0.66
CA SER A 12 -7.16 -13.98 -1.37
C SER A 12 -7.41 -13.90 -2.86
N TYR A 13 -6.67 -13.04 -3.55
CA TYR A 13 -6.69 -12.97 -5.02
C TYR A 13 -5.91 -14.11 -5.69
N TYR A 14 -5.18 -14.89 -4.91
CA TYR A 14 -4.52 -16.08 -5.41
C TYR A 14 -5.52 -17.22 -5.62
N SER A 15 -5.45 -17.82 -6.77
CA SER A 15 -6.31 -18.92 -7.20
C SER A 15 -5.50 -20.11 -7.68
N SER A 16 -6.17 -21.27 -7.75
CA SER A 16 -5.57 -22.44 -8.36
C SER A 16 -5.24 -22.21 -9.83
N SER A 17 -4.13 -22.78 -10.26
CA SER A 17 -3.72 -22.81 -11.67
C SER A 17 -4.71 -23.52 -12.60
N LEU A 18 -5.61 -24.33 -12.06
CA LEU A 18 -6.67 -25.02 -12.84
C LEU A 18 -7.95 -24.19 -12.99
N LEU A 19 -8.08 -23.06 -12.29
CA LEU A 19 -9.33 -22.33 -12.19
C LEU A 19 -9.74 -21.67 -13.51
N ALA A 20 -8.81 -21.08 -14.27
CA ALA A 20 -9.16 -20.44 -15.54
C ALA A 20 -9.70 -21.44 -16.55
N ASP A 21 -9.06 -22.59 -16.69
CA ASP A 21 -9.50 -23.66 -17.59
C ASP A 21 -10.84 -24.23 -17.16
N TYR A 22 -11.03 -24.40 -15.85
CA TYR A 22 -12.31 -24.84 -15.30
C TYR A 22 -13.44 -23.84 -15.62
N ILE A 23 -13.22 -22.56 -15.38
CA ILE A 23 -14.21 -21.49 -15.64
C ILE A 23 -14.56 -21.45 -17.13
N MET A 24 -13.56 -21.47 -18.00
CA MET A 24 -13.77 -21.49 -19.45
C MET A 24 -14.59 -22.68 -19.93
N LYS A 25 -14.42 -23.85 -19.31
CA LYS A 25 -15.11 -25.09 -19.70
C LYS A 25 -16.54 -25.19 -19.15
N ASN A 26 -16.79 -24.66 -17.95
CA ASN A 26 -18.02 -24.94 -17.19
C ASN A 26 -18.92 -23.71 -16.98
N CYS A 27 -18.45 -22.51 -17.32
CA CYS A 27 -19.19 -21.26 -17.09
C CYS A 27 -19.48 -20.55 -18.42
N PRO A 28 -20.66 -20.74 -19.01
CA PRO A 28 -20.99 -20.16 -20.32
C PRO A 28 -21.09 -18.63 -20.30
N GLU A 29 -21.16 -18.02 -19.13
CA GLU A 29 -21.14 -16.57 -18.95
C GLU A 29 -19.76 -15.95 -19.20
N VAL A 30 -18.71 -16.79 -19.23
CA VAL A 30 -17.33 -16.33 -19.37
C VAL A 30 -16.91 -16.41 -20.83
N GLU A 31 -16.49 -15.28 -21.37
CA GLU A 31 -15.96 -15.18 -22.74
C GLU A 31 -14.52 -15.70 -22.84
N LYS A 32 -13.66 -15.24 -21.91
CA LYS A 32 -12.25 -15.61 -21.83
C LYS A 32 -11.76 -15.56 -20.39
N ALA A 33 -10.85 -16.45 -20.04
CA ALA A 33 -10.13 -16.41 -18.77
C ALA A 33 -8.62 -16.50 -19.02
N CYS A 34 -7.83 -15.92 -18.11
CA CYS A 34 -6.38 -15.98 -18.14
C CYS A 34 -5.78 -16.11 -16.74
N HIS A 35 -4.58 -16.67 -16.71
CA HIS A 35 -3.74 -16.72 -15.51
C HIS A 35 -2.69 -15.63 -15.54
N ILE A 36 -2.44 -15.04 -14.37
CA ILE A 36 -1.38 -14.07 -14.16
C ILE A 36 -0.59 -14.45 -12.92
N ILE A 37 0.73 -14.47 -13.03
CA ILE A 37 1.63 -14.48 -11.88
C ILE A 37 2.41 -13.18 -11.92
N GLN A 38 2.12 -12.31 -10.96
CA GLN A 38 2.91 -11.10 -10.75
C GLN A 38 4.18 -11.48 -10.02
N LYS A 39 5.31 -11.14 -10.58
CA LYS A 39 6.61 -11.24 -9.92
C LYS A 39 7.06 -9.84 -9.50
N ASN A 40 7.73 -9.79 -8.36
CA ASN A 40 8.40 -8.57 -7.90
C ASN A 40 9.49 -8.15 -8.90
N ILE A 41 10.11 -7.00 -8.64
CA ILE A 41 11.23 -6.51 -9.43
C ILE A 41 12.33 -7.56 -9.48
N ILE A 42 12.67 -8.03 -10.69
CA ILE A 42 13.66 -9.09 -10.93
C ILE A 42 14.72 -8.53 -11.89
N PRO A 43 16.02 -8.79 -11.60
CA PRO A 43 17.08 -8.37 -12.48
C PRO A 43 17.10 -9.17 -13.77
N ILE A 44 17.43 -8.48 -14.86
CA ILE A 44 17.84 -9.06 -16.14
C ILE A 44 19.23 -8.54 -16.50
N GLU A 45 20.00 -9.33 -17.23
CA GLU A 45 21.30 -8.93 -17.73
C GLU A 45 21.28 -8.82 -19.25
N TYR A 46 21.82 -7.71 -19.76
CA TYR A 46 22.11 -7.49 -21.17
C TYR A 46 23.47 -6.81 -21.34
N GLU A 47 24.39 -7.42 -22.12
CA GLU A 47 25.77 -6.91 -22.36
C GLU A 47 26.52 -6.53 -21.07
N LYS A 48 26.44 -7.41 -20.04
CA LYS A 48 27.04 -7.24 -18.71
C LYS A 48 26.41 -6.10 -17.85
N ASN A 49 25.38 -5.45 -18.33
CA ASN A 49 24.61 -4.50 -17.54
C ASN A 49 23.40 -5.19 -16.92
N VAL A 50 23.12 -4.88 -15.66
CA VAL A 50 21.97 -5.43 -14.93
C VAL A 50 20.88 -4.37 -14.83
N TYR A 51 19.67 -4.73 -15.24
CA TYR A 51 18.49 -3.86 -15.20
C TYR A 51 17.44 -4.47 -14.30
N GLN A 52 16.83 -3.67 -13.43
CA GLN A 52 15.72 -4.09 -12.60
C GLN A 52 14.42 -3.94 -13.37
N THR A 53 13.65 -5.03 -13.49
CA THR A 53 12.43 -5.05 -14.29
C THR A 53 11.27 -5.70 -13.56
N GLN A 54 10.08 -5.15 -13.73
CA GLN A 54 8.83 -5.76 -13.28
C GLN A 54 8.41 -6.84 -14.28
N GLN A 55 8.22 -8.06 -13.81
CA GLN A 55 7.90 -9.19 -14.65
C GLN A 55 6.49 -9.70 -14.37
N LEU A 56 5.76 -10.01 -15.44
CA LEU A 56 4.44 -10.59 -15.39
C LEU A 56 4.42 -11.88 -16.22
N ARG A 57 4.11 -13.01 -15.58
CA ARG A 57 3.88 -14.26 -16.32
C ARG A 57 2.42 -14.36 -16.68
N VAL A 58 2.16 -14.60 -17.96
CA VAL A 58 0.82 -14.57 -18.54
C VAL A 58 0.61 -15.68 -19.54
N ASP A 59 -0.63 -16.14 -19.64
CA ASP A 59 -1.02 -17.04 -20.73
C ASP A 59 -1.40 -16.26 -22.02
N SER A 60 -1.68 -16.99 -23.09
CA SER A 60 -2.02 -16.41 -24.40
C SER A 60 -3.31 -15.59 -24.40
N ASN A 61 -4.21 -15.80 -23.44
CA ASN A 61 -5.48 -15.08 -23.37
C ASN A 61 -5.32 -13.68 -22.78
N PHE A 62 -4.26 -13.43 -21.99
CA PHE A 62 -3.98 -12.14 -21.38
C PHE A 62 -3.98 -10.99 -22.40
N VAL A 63 -3.26 -11.18 -23.51
CA VAL A 63 -3.13 -10.18 -24.57
C VAL A 63 -4.47 -9.78 -25.13
N SER A 64 -5.37 -10.75 -25.33
CA SER A 64 -6.70 -10.50 -25.88
C SER A 64 -7.70 -9.94 -24.86
N ILE A 65 -7.56 -10.29 -23.57
CA ILE A 65 -8.40 -9.74 -22.50
C ILE A 65 -8.08 -8.26 -22.26
N PHE A 66 -6.80 -7.91 -22.26
CA PHE A 66 -6.33 -6.54 -21.96
C PHE A 66 -6.08 -5.68 -23.20
N ASN A 67 -6.35 -6.20 -24.41
CA ASN A 67 -6.12 -5.49 -25.69
C ASN A 67 -4.70 -4.90 -25.78
N ILE A 68 -3.68 -5.71 -25.47
CA ILE A 68 -2.29 -5.28 -25.52
C ILE A 68 -1.92 -4.89 -26.95
N ILE A 69 -1.40 -3.67 -27.11
CA ILE A 69 -0.98 -3.15 -28.40
C ILE A 69 0.45 -3.58 -28.66
N VAL A 70 0.65 -4.38 -29.70
CA VAL A 70 1.99 -4.77 -30.19
C VAL A 70 2.49 -3.69 -31.14
N LEU A 71 3.63 -3.11 -30.84
CA LEU A 71 4.27 -2.06 -31.63
C LEU A 71 5.24 -2.63 -32.67
N GLU A 72 5.96 -3.70 -32.30
CA GLU A 72 6.94 -4.37 -33.15
C GLU A 72 6.94 -5.87 -32.87
N GLY A 73 7.17 -6.70 -33.88
CA GLY A 73 7.28 -8.15 -33.76
C GLY A 73 5.99 -8.91 -34.06
N SER A 74 5.81 -10.08 -33.42
CA SER A 74 4.71 -10.98 -33.70
C SER A 74 3.37 -10.50 -33.14
N ASN A 75 2.37 -10.27 -33.98
CA ASN A 75 1.01 -9.94 -33.57
C ASN A 75 0.26 -11.10 -32.87
N ARG A 76 0.73 -12.31 -33.07
CA ARG A 76 0.22 -13.49 -32.38
C ARG A 76 1.08 -13.74 -31.15
N MET A 77 0.86 -12.98 -30.08
CA MET A 77 1.61 -13.14 -28.84
C MET A 77 1.28 -14.46 -28.12
N ARG A 78 1.62 -15.57 -28.72
CA ARG A 78 1.74 -16.85 -28.05
C ARG A 78 3.23 -17.01 -27.70
N LEU A 79 3.60 -16.59 -26.49
CA LEU A 79 4.97 -16.74 -26.02
C LEU A 79 5.26 -18.21 -25.79
N GLU A 80 6.31 -18.72 -26.41
CA GLU A 80 6.88 -20.04 -26.12
C GLU A 80 7.89 -19.92 -24.95
N ASN A 81 8.32 -21.03 -24.39
CA ASN A 81 9.08 -21.10 -23.14
C ASN A 81 10.32 -20.20 -23.07
N ASN A 82 10.96 -19.90 -24.20
CA ASN A 82 12.16 -19.07 -24.27
C ASN A 82 11.90 -17.72 -24.94
N GLN A 83 10.66 -17.29 -25.03
CA GLN A 83 10.25 -16.05 -25.68
C GLN A 83 9.67 -15.07 -24.68
N ILE A 84 9.96 -13.79 -24.88
CA ILE A 84 9.46 -12.71 -24.05
C ILE A 84 8.97 -11.55 -24.92
N ALA A 85 8.04 -10.77 -24.34
CA ALA A 85 7.72 -9.45 -24.86
C ALA A 85 8.15 -8.38 -23.86
N ILE A 86 8.63 -7.26 -24.37
CA ILE A 86 9.08 -6.13 -23.54
C ILE A 86 8.26 -4.88 -23.83
N THR A 87 8.19 -3.96 -22.90
CA THR A 87 7.53 -2.67 -23.13
C THR A 87 8.43 -1.75 -23.96
N ASP A 88 7.80 -0.81 -24.65
CA ASP A 88 8.50 0.25 -25.40
C ASP A 88 9.40 1.11 -24.51
N LYS A 89 9.03 1.25 -23.23
CA LYS A 89 9.84 1.95 -22.22
C LYS A 89 11.18 1.24 -22.00
N ILE A 90 11.16 -0.07 -21.76
CA ILE A 90 12.37 -0.88 -21.57
C ILE A 90 13.16 -0.99 -22.88
N ALA A 91 12.48 -1.15 -24.01
CA ALA A 91 13.12 -1.16 -25.32
C ALA A 91 13.94 0.11 -25.55
N LYS A 92 13.36 1.30 -25.31
CA LYS A 92 14.07 2.59 -25.42
C LYS A 92 15.21 2.72 -24.43
N GLN A 93 15.01 2.25 -23.19
CA GLN A 93 16.00 2.37 -22.12
C GLN A 93 17.27 1.55 -22.42
N ILE A 94 17.12 0.33 -22.97
CA ILE A 94 18.22 -0.62 -23.18
C ILE A 94 18.81 -0.51 -24.58
N PHE A 95 17.97 -0.35 -25.61
CA PHE A 95 18.38 -0.41 -27.01
C PHE A 95 18.32 0.94 -27.73
N GLY A 96 17.77 1.99 -27.09
CA GLY A 96 17.63 3.31 -27.71
C GLY A 96 16.74 3.28 -28.94
N THR A 97 17.32 3.43 -30.13
CA THR A 97 16.63 3.42 -31.42
C THR A 97 16.77 2.09 -32.18
N GLU A 98 17.56 1.15 -31.68
CA GLU A 98 17.74 -0.15 -32.31
C GLU A 98 16.56 -1.07 -32.03
N SER A 99 16.22 -1.93 -33.01
CA SER A 99 15.20 -2.96 -32.79
C SER A 99 15.69 -3.99 -31.78
N PRO A 100 14.90 -4.29 -30.73
CA PRO A 100 15.22 -5.31 -29.75
C PRO A 100 14.86 -6.73 -30.21
N ILE A 101 14.12 -6.88 -31.32
CA ILE A 101 13.61 -8.19 -31.76
C ILE A 101 14.76 -9.13 -32.10
N GLY A 102 14.67 -10.36 -31.58
CA GLY A 102 15.69 -11.41 -31.75
C GLY A 102 16.89 -11.31 -30.78
N LYS A 103 17.04 -10.19 -30.05
CA LYS A 103 18.05 -10.07 -29.00
C LYS A 103 17.65 -10.88 -27.76
N GLN A 104 18.61 -11.24 -26.92
CA GLN A 104 18.41 -12.11 -25.76
C GLN A 104 18.75 -11.41 -24.47
N PHE A 105 17.88 -11.57 -23.47
CA PHE A 105 18.15 -11.27 -22.08
C PHE A 105 18.59 -12.51 -21.32
N ILE A 106 19.49 -12.36 -20.37
CA ILE A 106 19.87 -13.39 -19.41
C ILE A 106 19.10 -13.11 -18.12
N PHE A 107 18.50 -14.14 -17.56
CA PHE A 107 17.76 -14.11 -16.31
C PHE A 107 18.60 -14.79 -15.22
N PRO A 108 19.36 -14.05 -14.41
CA PRO A 108 20.28 -14.63 -13.41
C PRO A 108 19.54 -15.52 -12.39
N ASN A 109 18.31 -15.16 -12.06
CA ASN A 109 17.50 -15.87 -11.07
C ASN A 109 16.92 -17.21 -11.54
N THR A 110 17.11 -17.57 -12.79
CA THR A 110 16.64 -18.84 -13.39
C THR A 110 17.78 -19.58 -14.07
N ASN A 111 18.86 -19.86 -13.33
CA ASN A 111 20.05 -20.56 -13.83
C ASN A 111 20.63 -19.93 -15.12
N ASN A 112 20.66 -18.61 -15.20
CA ASN A 112 21.13 -17.86 -16.36
C ASN A 112 20.38 -18.21 -17.67
N THR A 113 19.07 -18.49 -17.56
CA THR A 113 18.26 -18.82 -18.73
C THR A 113 18.25 -17.62 -19.70
N LYS A 114 18.51 -17.93 -20.98
CA LYS A 114 18.43 -16.93 -22.06
C LYS A 114 17.04 -16.93 -22.66
N MET A 115 16.44 -15.76 -22.75
CA MET A 115 15.12 -15.58 -23.37
C MET A 115 15.19 -14.58 -24.51
N THR A 116 14.54 -14.89 -25.63
CA THR A 116 14.58 -14.10 -26.86
C THR A 116 13.40 -13.13 -26.90
N ILE A 117 13.66 -11.88 -27.24
CA ILE A 117 12.65 -10.84 -27.41
C ILE A 117 11.95 -11.07 -28.75
N VAL A 118 10.63 -11.31 -28.71
CA VAL A 118 9.82 -11.57 -29.92
C VAL A 118 8.81 -10.48 -30.21
N ALA A 119 8.53 -9.61 -29.26
CA ALA A 119 7.61 -8.50 -29.42
C ALA A 119 7.96 -7.32 -28.53
N VAL A 120 7.66 -6.11 -29.04
CA VAL A 120 7.59 -4.87 -28.25
C VAL A 120 6.15 -4.46 -28.12
N VAL A 121 5.70 -4.24 -26.89
CA VAL A 121 4.33 -3.84 -26.59
C VAL A 121 4.29 -2.43 -26.02
N LYS A 122 3.18 -1.75 -26.23
CA LYS A 122 2.97 -0.42 -25.65
C LYS A 122 2.87 -0.54 -24.12
N SER A 123 3.65 0.24 -23.40
CA SER A 123 3.55 0.35 -21.93
C SER A 123 2.18 0.91 -21.55
N TRP A 124 1.65 0.47 -20.42
CA TRP A 124 0.44 1.06 -19.89
C TRP A 124 0.73 2.44 -19.31
N GLU A 125 -0.12 3.40 -19.64
CA GLU A 125 -0.10 4.73 -19.06
C GLU A 125 -0.82 4.73 -17.71
N GLY A 126 -0.25 5.42 -16.72
CA GLY A 126 -0.84 5.53 -15.38
C GLY A 126 -0.62 4.32 -14.46
N HIS A 127 -1.41 4.27 -13.39
CA HIS A 127 -1.32 3.19 -12.40
C HIS A 127 -2.08 1.95 -12.86
N SER A 128 -1.38 0.83 -12.90
CA SER A 128 -1.96 -0.49 -13.17
C SER A 128 -1.87 -1.39 -11.94
N LEU A 129 -2.88 -2.24 -11.73
CA LEU A 129 -2.83 -3.32 -10.73
C LEU A 129 -1.77 -4.38 -11.07
N TYR A 130 -1.43 -4.51 -12.35
CA TYR A 130 -0.45 -5.44 -12.86
C TYR A 130 0.61 -4.71 -13.68
N PRO A 131 1.44 -3.86 -13.06
CA PRO A 131 2.51 -3.19 -13.78
C PRO A 131 3.50 -4.22 -14.30
N PHE A 132 4.02 -4.01 -15.51
CA PHE A 132 5.04 -4.87 -16.11
C PHE A 132 5.97 -4.10 -17.03
N ASP A 133 7.20 -4.56 -17.07
CA ASP A 133 8.22 -4.19 -18.06
C ASP A 133 8.45 -5.34 -19.05
N ILE A 134 8.28 -6.59 -18.58
CA ILE A 134 8.48 -7.80 -19.36
C ILE A 134 7.31 -8.77 -19.16
N LEU A 135 6.78 -9.28 -20.27
CA LEU A 135 5.83 -10.39 -20.29
C LEU A 135 6.56 -11.70 -20.54
N LEU A 136 6.33 -12.67 -19.68
CA LEU A 136 6.88 -14.02 -19.72
C LEU A 136 5.76 -15.03 -19.97
N PRO A 137 6.03 -16.17 -20.59
CA PRO A 137 5.04 -17.24 -20.71
C PRO A 137 4.66 -17.78 -19.32
N TYR A 138 3.38 -18.06 -19.17
CA TYR A 138 2.86 -18.79 -18.02
C TYR A 138 3.06 -20.28 -18.24
N GLU A 139 3.79 -20.93 -17.35
CA GLU A 139 3.90 -22.38 -17.26
C GLU A 139 3.65 -22.80 -15.82
N ASP A 140 2.72 -23.71 -15.63
CA ASP A 140 2.57 -24.44 -14.38
C ASP A 140 3.17 -25.83 -14.55
N GLN A 141 4.25 -26.11 -13.81
CA GLN A 141 4.95 -27.40 -13.87
C GLN A 141 4.20 -28.51 -13.13
N ASP A 142 3.27 -28.15 -12.24
CA ASP A 142 2.50 -29.09 -11.43
C ASP A 142 1.09 -28.51 -11.17
N PRO A 143 0.21 -28.53 -12.18
CA PRO A 143 -1.12 -27.97 -12.06
C PRO A 143 -2.01 -28.82 -11.15
N HIS A 144 -2.35 -28.28 -10.00
CA HIS A 144 -3.27 -28.92 -9.05
C HIS A 144 -4.10 -27.88 -8.30
N TRP A 145 -5.24 -28.31 -7.75
CA TRP A 145 -6.16 -27.38 -7.09
C TRP A 145 -5.59 -26.70 -5.84
N GLY A 146 -4.65 -27.31 -5.16
CA GLY A 146 -3.93 -26.74 -4.03
C GLY A 146 -2.86 -25.71 -4.39
N SER A 147 -2.50 -25.58 -5.68
CA SER A 147 -1.51 -24.60 -6.15
C SER A 147 -2.12 -23.21 -6.26
N GLN A 148 -2.18 -22.46 -5.17
CA GLN A 148 -2.66 -21.08 -5.13
C GLN A 148 -1.51 -20.11 -5.44
N ARG A 149 -1.08 -20.02 -6.69
CA ARG A 149 0.09 -19.23 -7.11
C ARG A 149 -0.23 -18.18 -8.16
N SER A 150 -1.41 -18.23 -8.78
CA SER A 150 -1.80 -17.32 -9.86
C SER A 150 -3.05 -16.52 -9.51
N HIS A 151 -3.19 -15.38 -10.15
CA HIS A 151 -4.47 -14.67 -10.21
C HIS A 151 -5.22 -15.12 -11.44
N THR A 152 -6.48 -15.49 -11.28
CA THR A 152 -7.35 -15.84 -12.42
C THR A 152 -8.21 -14.62 -12.75
N LEU A 153 -8.02 -14.07 -13.93
CA LEU A 153 -8.84 -12.99 -14.47
C LEU A 153 -9.70 -13.53 -15.61
N PHE A 154 -10.92 -13.03 -15.70
CA PHE A 154 -11.81 -13.45 -16.78
C PHE A 154 -12.71 -12.32 -17.24
N ARG A 155 -13.07 -12.36 -18.51
CA ARG A 155 -14.04 -11.46 -19.13
C ARG A 155 -15.36 -12.20 -19.25
N ILE A 156 -16.43 -11.55 -18.81
CA ILE A 156 -17.79 -12.05 -18.94
C ILE A 156 -18.48 -11.41 -20.15
N TYR A 157 -19.44 -12.13 -20.74
CA TYR A 157 -20.29 -11.54 -21.77
C TYR A 157 -21.12 -10.38 -21.20
N PRO A 158 -21.44 -9.36 -22.01
CA PRO A 158 -22.33 -8.28 -21.59
C PRO A 158 -23.65 -8.83 -21.06
N ASN A 159 -24.14 -8.25 -19.98
CA ASN A 159 -25.39 -8.64 -19.28
C ASN A 159 -25.38 -10.01 -18.57
N SER A 160 -24.22 -10.62 -18.34
CA SER A 160 -24.12 -11.83 -17.51
C SER A 160 -24.39 -11.51 -16.03
N ASP A 161 -25.08 -12.43 -15.34
CA ASP A 161 -25.34 -12.30 -13.90
C ASP A 161 -24.15 -12.86 -13.10
N ILE A 162 -23.38 -11.93 -12.49
CA ILE A 162 -22.21 -12.26 -11.66
C ILE A 162 -22.61 -13.06 -10.42
N ASN A 163 -23.76 -12.73 -9.80
CA ASN A 163 -24.22 -13.45 -8.61
C ASN A 163 -24.61 -14.90 -8.92
N ALA A 164 -25.17 -15.15 -10.10
CA ALA A 164 -25.46 -16.50 -10.55
C ALA A 164 -24.19 -17.30 -10.81
N LEU A 165 -23.16 -16.66 -11.38
CA LEU A 165 -21.83 -17.24 -11.59
C LEU A 165 -21.16 -17.59 -10.25
N GLU A 166 -21.16 -16.69 -9.27
CA GLU A 166 -20.62 -16.95 -7.92
C GLU A 166 -21.32 -18.13 -7.23
N LYS A 167 -22.65 -18.16 -7.28
CA LYS A 167 -23.43 -19.27 -6.71
C LYS A 167 -23.13 -20.61 -7.39
N ARG A 168 -22.82 -20.60 -8.69
CA ARG A 168 -22.44 -21.81 -9.42
C ARG A 168 -21.05 -22.28 -9.00
N LEU A 169 -20.09 -21.37 -8.94
CA LEU A 169 -18.74 -21.69 -8.51
C LEU A 169 -18.69 -22.18 -7.06
N ALA A 170 -19.49 -21.58 -6.17
CA ALA A 170 -19.56 -21.99 -4.76
C ALA A 170 -20.12 -23.42 -4.54
N LYS A 171 -20.80 -23.99 -5.51
CA LYS A 171 -21.31 -25.38 -5.45
C LYS A 171 -20.30 -26.43 -5.93
N TYR A 172 -19.19 -26.00 -6.47
CA TYR A 172 -18.19 -26.93 -7.02
C TYR A 172 -17.29 -27.47 -5.94
N GLU A 173 -17.25 -28.81 -5.83
CA GLU A 173 -16.32 -29.52 -4.95
C GLU A 173 -15.02 -29.79 -5.69
N VAL A 174 -13.90 -29.33 -5.14
CA VAL A 174 -12.57 -29.67 -5.62
C VAL A 174 -11.94 -30.70 -4.72
N GLN A 175 -11.24 -31.64 -5.33
CA GLN A 175 -10.44 -32.59 -4.58
C GLN A 175 -9.05 -31.98 -4.36
N GLN A 176 -8.75 -31.70 -3.09
CA GLN A 176 -7.44 -31.24 -2.67
C GLN A 176 -6.83 -32.29 -1.76
N ASP A 177 -5.71 -32.87 -2.18
CA ASP A 177 -5.04 -33.96 -1.47
C ASP A 177 -5.99 -35.11 -1.08
N SER A 178 -6.21 -35.30 0.22
CA SER A 178 -7.01 -36.40 0.75
C SER A 178 -8.48 -36.05 1.02
N TYR A 179 -8.92 -34.81 0.77
CA TYR A 179 -10.30 -34.37 1.09
C TYR A 179 -10.91 -33.54 -0.01
N LYS A 180 -12.23 -33.58 -0.04
CA LYS A 180 -13.03 -32.72 -0.91
C LYS A 180 -13.33 -31.43 -0.18
N GLN A 181 -13.09 -30.31 -0.83
CA GLN A 181 -13.41 -28.97 -0.30
C GLN A 181 -14.34 -28.24 -1.27
N LEU A 182 -15.35 -27.56 -0.76
CA LEU A 182 -16.18 -26.67 -1.56
C LEU A 182 -15.35 -25.46 -2.00
N MET A 183 -15.39 -25.16 -3.31
CA MET A 183 -14.71 -24.00 -3.85
C MET A 183 -15.49 -22.73 -3.44
N SER A 184 -14.92 -21.91 -2.60
CA SER A 184 -15.40 -20.55 -2.37
C SER A 184 -14.64 -19.59 -3.27
N THR A 185 -15.27 -19.11 -4.32
CA THR A 185 -14.68 -18.18 -5.30
C THR A 185 -15.49 -16.90 -5.38
N PRO A 186 -15.34 -15.98 -4.42
CA PRO A 186 -15.94 -14.67 -4.56
C PRO A 186 -15.31 -13.95 -5.76
N ILE A 187 -16.14 -13.24 -6.52
CA ILE A 187 -15.76 -12.53 -7.73
C ILE A 187 -15.65 -11.04 -7.41
N ALA A 188 -14.51 -10.45 -7.72
CA ALA A 188 -14.31 -9.02 -7.61
C ALA A 188 -14.22 -8.37 -8.99
N LEU A 189 -14.86 -7.23 -9.19
CA LEU A 189 -14.74 -6.46 -10.42
C LEU A 189 -13.37 -5.78 -10.47
N LEU A 190 -12.59 -6.04 -11.52
CA LEU A 190 -11.26 -5.48 -11.67
C LEU A 190 -11.25 -3.94 -11.64
N SER A 191 -12.30 -3.30 -12.14
CA SER A 191 -12.45 -1.84 -12.11
C SER A 191 -12.60 -1.25 -10.70
N THR A 192 -13.03 -2.06 -9.72
CA THR A 192 -13.19 -1.63 -8.33
C THR A 192 -12.00 -1.99 -7.47
N LEU A 193 -11.13 -2.91 -7.91
CA LEU A 193 -9.93 -3.29 -7.17
C LEU A 193 -8.92 -2.15 -7.15
N ARG A 194 -8.32 -1.92 -6.00
CA ARG A 194 -7.26 -0.91 -5.78
C ARG A 194 -5.90 -1.54 -5.48
N SER A 195 -5.91 -2.80 -5.02
CA SER A 195 -4.70 -3.58 -4.76
C SER A 195 -4.95 -5.05 -5.06
N THR A 196 -3.91 -5.77 -5.46
CA THR A 196 -3.92 -7.23 -5.60
C THR A 196 -3.30 -7.94 -4.40
N HIS A 197 -2.83 -7.19 -3.41
CA HIS A 197 -2.28 -7.73 -2.18
C HIS A 197 -3.40 -8.10 -1.20
N PRO A 198 -3.46 -9.37 -0.75
CA PRO A 198 -4.55 -9.85 0.11
C PRO A 198 -4.59 -9.22 1.51
N ARG A 199 -3.56 -8.45 1.88
CA ARG A 199 -3.45 -7.79 3.19
C ARG A 199 -3.55 -6.27 3.14
N GLU A 200 -3.66 -5.70 1.96
CA GLU A 200 -3.94 -4.28 1.86
C GLU A 200 -5.45 -4.11 1.97
N ASP A 201 -5.90 -3.61 3.11
CA ASP A 201 -7.27 -3.11 3.23
C ASP A 201 -7.43 -1.95 2.25
N GLU A 202 -8.06 -2.23 1.12
CA GLU A 202 -8.33 -1.24 0.07
C GLU A 202 -9.06 -0.02 0.63
N ASN A 203 -9.87 -0.23 1.67
CA ASN A 203 -10.63 0.81 2.32
C ASN A 203 -9.72 1.73 3.17
N VAL A 204 -8.63 1.23 3.74
CA VAL A 204 -7.72 2.05 4.55
C VAL A 204 -7.09 3.15 3.70
N LYS A 205 -6.55 2.83 2.53
CA LYS A 205 -5.97 3.83 1.61
C LYS A 205 -7.01 4.85 1.15
N LEU A 206 -8.21 4.40 0.76
CA LEU A 206 -9.29 5.27 0.36
C LEU A 206 -9.79 6.15 1.51
N ASN A 207 -9.89 5.62 2.70
CA ASN A 207 -10.28 6.36 3.89
C ASN A 207 -9.25 7.43 4.27
N HIS A 208 -7.94 7.12 4.12
CA HIS A 208 -6.90 8.13 4.30
C HIS A 208 -7.02 9.27 3.26
N ILE A 209 -7.23 8.94 1.98
CA ILE A 209 -7.43 9.95 0.93
C ILE A 209 -8.66 10.82 1.25
N ARG A 210 -9.78 10.21 1.65
CA ARG A 210 -10.99 10.93 2.07
C ARG A 210 -10.73 11.82 3.29
N LEU A 211 -10.00 11.31 4.29
CA LEU A 211 -9.63 12.08 5.48
C LEU A 211 -8.79 13.31 5.09
N PHE A 212 -7.77 13.15 4.25
CA PHE A 212 -6.97 14.27 3.77
C PHE A 212 -7.80 15.28 2.96
N ALA A 213 -8.74 14.80 2.13
CA ALA A 213 -9.65 15.68 1.40
C ALA A 213 -10.54 16.51 2.36
N TRP A 214 -11.08 15.88 3.42
CA TRP A 214 -11.86 16.59 4.44
C TRP A 214 -11.02 17.61 5.21
N ILE A 215 -9.79 17.27 5.59
CA ILE A 215 -8.86 18.20 6.26
C ILE A 215 -8.56 19.38 5.33
N GLY A 216 -8.27 19.12 4.05
CA GLY A 216 -8.04 20.17 3.06
C GLY A 216 -9.26 21.11 2.89
N ALA A 217 -10.46 20.53 2.77
CA ALA A 217 -11.70 21.30 2.70
C ALA A 217 -11.91 22.16 3.95
N LEU A 218 -11.63 21.62 5.13
CA LEU A 218 -11.75 22.33 6.41
C LEU A 218 -10.78 23.51 6.50
N VAL A 219 -9.53 23.36 6.05
CA VAL A 219 -8.53 24.44 5.99
C VAL A 219 -8.97 25.52 5.00
N ILE A 220 -9.52 25.14 3.83
CA ILE A 220 -10.07 26.09 2.85
C ILE A 220 -11.23 26.90 3.47
N ILE A 221 -12.16 26.23 4.15
CA ILE A 221 -13.28 26.88 4.84
C ILE A 221 -12.77 27.87 5.90
N CYS A 222 -11.78 27.49 6.70
CA CYS A 222 -11.15 28.38 7.70
C CYS A 222 -10.53 29.61 7.03
N GLY A 223 -9.76 29.40 5.96
CA GLY A 223 -9.16 30.50 5.19
C GLY A 223 -10.21 31.44 4.60
N LEU A 224 -11.28 30.88 4.04
CA LEU A 224 -12.40 31.65 3.49
C LEU A 224 -13.13 32.47 4.59
N CYS A 225 -13.43 31.86 5.72
CA CYS A 225 -14.04 32.56 6.88
C CYS A 225 -13.16 33.70 7.37
N ASN A 226 -11.84 33.48 7.47
CA ASN A 226 -10.89 34.54 7.86
C ASN A 226 -10.92 35.70 6.86
N TYR A 227 -10.84 35.37 5.54
CA TYR A 227 -10.90 36.36 4.50
C TYR A 227 -12.21 37.17 4.51
N LEU A 228 -13.37 36.51 4.64
CA LEU A 228 -14.68 37.16 4.68
C LEU A 228 -14.81 38.05 5.91
N THR A 229 -14.29 37.65 7.06
CA THR A 229 -14.24 38.45 8.28
C THR A 229 -13.40 39.72 8.07
N MET A 230 -12.25 39.61 7.44
CA MET A 230 -11.38 40.72 7.09
C MET A 230 -12.04 41.68 6.09
N LEU A 231 -12.73 41.13 5.08
CA LEU A 231 -13.50 41.91 4.12
C LEU A 231 -14.60 42.75 4.77
N VAL A 232 -15.38 42.15 5.68
CA VAL A 232 -16.42 42.87 6.43
C VAL A 232 -15.81 43.99 7.26
N THR A 233 -14.68 43.75 7.90
CA THR A 233 -13.96 44.76 8.69
C THR A 233 -13.46 45.90 7.80
N ARG A 234 -12.87 45.63 6.64
CA ARG A 234 -12.44 46.65 5.66
C ARG A 234 -13.61 47.52 5.18
N ILE A 235 -14.73 46.91 4.82
CA ILE A 235 -15.93 47.65 4.39
C ILE A 235 -16.41 48.59 5.50
N ARG A 236 -16.37 48.15 6.76
CA ARG A 236 -16.74 48.98 7.91
C ARG A 236 -15.81 50.18 8.10
N MET A 237 -14.52 49.96 7.99
CA MET A 237 -13.52 51.05 8.14
C MET A 237 -13.69 52.10 7.02
N ARG A 238 -14.07 51.68 5.81
CA ARG A 238 -14.29 52.56 4.65
C ARG A 238 -15.72 53.09 4.53
N LYS A 239 -16.59 52.90 5.53
CA LYS A 239 -17.99 53.32 5.47
C LYS A 239 -18.17 54.82 5.14
N ARG A 240 -17.36 55.70 5.70
CA ARG A 240 -17.42 57.16 5.40
C ARG A 240 -17.06 57.45 3.95
N GLU A 241 -16.02 56.84 3.40
CA GLU A 241 -15.61 56.97 2.00
C GLU A 241 -16.71 56.48 1.06
N LEU A 242 -17.25 55.27 1.33
CA LEU A 242 -18.32 54.69 0.53
C LEU A 242 -19.61 55.53 0.60
N ALA A 243 -19.92 56.10 1.75
CA ALA A 243 -21.05 57.02 1.94
C ALA A 243 -20.88 58.30 1.12
N LEU A 244 -19.70 58.95 1.16
CA LEU A 244 -19.39 60.14 0.37
C LEU A 244 -19.50 59.86 -1.13
N ARG A 245 -18.98 58.75 -1.62
CA ARG A 245 -19.11 58.35 -3.04
C ARG A 245 -20.59 58.18 -3.42
N LYS A 246 -21.41 57.62 -2.52
CA LYS A 246 -22.84 57.43 -2.78
C LYS A 246 -23.60 58.76 -2.80
N VAL A 247 -23.27 59.71 -1.94
CA VAL A 247 -23.82 61.07 -1.96
C VAL A 247 -23.44 61.78 -3.25
N ASN A 248 -22.24 61.55 -3.78
CA ASN A 248 -21.77 62.07 -5.08
C ASN A 248 -22.29 61.28 -6.30
N GLY A 249 -23.33 60.45 -6.14
CA GLY A 249 -24.03 59.81 -7.25
C GLY A 249 -23.51 58.40 -7.63
N ALA A 250 -22.60 57.80 -6.88
CA ALA A 250 -22.15 56.42 -7.17
C ALA A 250 -23.28 55.43 -6.93
N SER A 251 -23.55 54.58 -7.94
CA SER A 251 -24.51 53.49 -7.81
C SER A 251 -24.01 52.37 -6.89
N ASN A 252 -24.93 51.59 -6.31
CA ASN A 252 -24.56 50.40 -5.53
C ASN A 252 -23.75 49.41 -6.34
N GLY A 253 -24.00 49.30 -7.66
CA GLY A 253 -23.22 48.42 -8.57
C GLY A 253 -21.79 48.91 -8.75
N SER A 254 -21.57 50.23 -8.87
CA SER A 254 -20.22 50.82 -8.99
C SER A 254 -19.39 50.58 -7.73
N LEU A 255 -19.98 50.70 -6.54
CA LEU A 255 -19.30 50.42 -5.26
C LEU A 255 -19.00 48.92 -5.10
N LEU A 256 -19.93 48.05 -5.50
CA LEU A 256 -19.72 46.63 -5.50
C LEU A 256 -18.58 46.24 -6.44
N SER A 257 -18.57 46.77 -7.66
CA SER A 257 -17.54 46.53 -8.66
C SER A 257 -16.14 46.94 -8.14
N LEU A 258 -16.03 48.10 -7.51
CA LEU A 258 -14.76 48.57 -6.95
C LEU A 258 -14.18 47.57 -5.92
N LEU A 259 -15.01 47.12 -4.98
CA LEU A 259 -14.59 46.17 -3.94
C LEU A 259 -14.28 44.78 -4.51
N LEU A 260 -15.03 44.37 -5.52
CA LEU A 260 -14.78 43.09 -6.21
C LEU A 260 -13.48 43.11 -7.04
N TRP A 261 -13.14 44.23 -7.69
CA TRP A 261 -11.87 44.35 -8.40
C TRP A 261 -10.66 44.28 -7.46
N GLU A 262 -10.75 44.95 -6.30
CA GLU A 262 -9.70 44.86 -5.25
C GLU A 262 -9.52 43.38 -4.81
N LEU A 263 -10.63 42.66 -4.62
CA LEU A 263 -10.62 41.24 -4.29
C LEU A 263 -9.99 40.38 -5.40
N VAL A 264 -10.40 40.58 -6.65
CA VAL A 264 -9.89 39.82 -7.80
C VAL A 264 -8.38 39.98 -7.93
N LEU A 265 -7.85 41.18 -7.82
CA LEU A 265 -6.40 41.41 -7.86
C LEU A 265 -5.67 40.65 -6.74
N LEU A 266 -6.22 40.69 -5.52
CA LEU A 266 -5.64 39.97 -4.38
C LEU A 266 -5.67 38.43 -4.61
N LEU A 267 -6.77 37.92 -5.15
CA LEU A 267 -6.90 36.49 -5.46
C LEU A 267 -5.92 36.06 -6.56
N ILE A 268 -5.70 36.86 -7.59
CA ILE A 268 -4.72 36.58 -8.65
C ILE A 268 -3.30 36.50 -8.07
N VAL A 269 -2.90 37.47 -7.26
CA VAL A 269 -1.58 37.47 -6.61
C VAL A 269 -1.43 36.28 -5.68
N SER A 270 -2.45 36.01 -4.85
CA SER A 270 -2.42 34.85 -3.93
C SER A 270 -2.38 33.52 -4.66
N SER A 271 -3.09 33.39 -5.79
CA SER A 271 -3.05 32.18 -6.63
C SER A 271 -1.68 31.98 -7.25
N GLY A 272 -1.03 33.04 -7.73
CA GLY A 272 0.33 32.98 -8.25
C GLY A 272 1.34 32.52 -7.18
N LEU A 273 1.25 33.07 -5.96
CA LEU A 273 2.08 32.62 -4.84
C LEU A 273 1.77 31.16 -4.45
N GLY A 274 0.50 30.76 -4.48
CA GLY A 274 0.08 29.39 -4.23
C GLY A 274 0.67 28.41 -5.23
N LEU A 275 0.64 28.73 -6.52
CA LEU A 275 1.26 27.91 -7.57
C LEU A 275 2.78 27.79 -7.38
N MET A 276 3.44 28.87 -6.98
CA MET A 276 4.88 28.86 -6.68
C MET A 276 5.22 27.92 -5.51
N ILE A 277 4.39 27.91 -4.46
CA ILE A 277 4.56 27.01 -3.31
C ILE A 277 4.32 25.55 -3.74
N ILE A 278 3.30 25.29 -4.56
CA ILE A 278 3.02 23.95 -5.10
C ILE A 278 4.24 23.42 -5.86
N GLU A 279 4.83 24.22 -6.74
CA GLU A 279 6.03 23.84 -7.51
C GLU A 279 7.20 23.48 -6.60
N LEU A 280 7.42 24.24 -5.53
CA LEU A 280 8.48 23.98 -4.56
C LEU A 280 8.26 22.67 -3.79
N ILE A 281 7.02 22.33 -3.45
CA ILE A 281 6.68 21.15 -2.64
C ILE A 281 6.49 19.88 -3.51
N LEU A 282 6.16 20.04 -4.78
CA LEU A 282 5.82 18.94 -5.69
C LEU A 282 6.89 17.83 -5.76
N PRO A 283 8.22 18.10 -5.83
CA PRO A 283 9.23 17.05 -5.82
C PRO A 283 9.21 16.19 -4.55
N GLY A 284 9.06 16.84 -3.39
CA GLY A 284 8.93 16.13 -2.10
C GLY A 284 7.64 15.30 -2.02
N PHE A 285 6.53 15.84 -2.50
CA PHE A 285 5.26 15.10 -2.56
C PHE A 285 5.35 13.88 -3.47
N ARG A 286 5.99 13.98 -4.63
CA ARG A 286 6.22 12.86 -5.56
C ARG A 286 7.05 11.75 -4.94
N SER A 287 8.12 12.11 -4.24
CA SER A 287 8.97 11.11 -3.56
C SER A 287 8.22 10.36 -2.46
N LEU A 288 7.30 11.02 -1.77
CA LEU A 288 6.48 10.41 -0.71
C LEU A 288 5.30 9.59 -1.27
N SER A 289 4.63 10.11 -2.31
CA SER A 289 3.44 9.47 -2.89
C SER A 289 3.76 8.37 -3.89
N GLN A 290 5.02 8.28 -4.35
CA GLN A 290 5.48 7.36 -5.40
C GLN A 290 4.65 7.46 -6.71
N ILE A 291 4.03 8.62 -6.96
CA ILE A 291 3.23 8.87 -8.16
C ILE A 291 4.17 9.26 -9.29
N ALA A 292 4.16 8.48 -10.38
CA ALA A 292 5.02 8.66 -11.55
C ALA A 292 4.32 9.34 -12.75
N GLU A 293 3.11 9.90 -12.57
CA GLU A 293 2.36 10.51 -13.66
C GLU A 293 2.96 11.82 -14.18
N ASP A 294 2.63 12.18 -15.42
CA ASP A 294 3.10 13.40 -16.07
C ASP A 294 2.53 14.63 -15.37
N THR A 295 3.37 15.64 -15.17
CA THR A 295 3.02 16.89 -14.48
C THR A 295 1.95 17.70 -15.18
N SER A 296 1.84 17.57 -16.50
CA SER A 296 0.88 18.36 -17.30
C SER A 296 -0.58 18.14 -16.87
N PHE A 297 -0.93 16.90 -16.49
CA PHE A 297 -2.26 16.55 -16.02
C PHE A 297 -2.61 17.29 -14.73
N TYR A 298 -1.68 17.31 -13.76
CA TYR A 298 -1.92 17.97 -12.46
C TYR A 298 -2.09 19.49 -12.58
N TYR A 299 -1.39 20.14 -13.52
CA TYR A 299 -1.54 21.58 -13.71
C TYR A 299 -2.93 21.96 -14.21
N SER A 300 -3.49 21.21 -15.14
CA SER A 300 -4.83 21.49 -15.68
C SER A 300 -5.91 21.36 -14.60
N GLU A 301 -5.85 20.30 -13.78
CA GLU A 301 -6.77 20.11 -12.66
C GLU A 301 -6.59 21.17 -11.58
N THR A 302 -5.35 21.47 -11.20
CA THR A 302 -5.05 22.50 -10.19
C THR A 302 -5.60 23.86 -10.62
N LEU A 303 -5.42 24.25 -11.87
CA LEU A 303 -5.98 25.50 -12.41
C LEU A 303 -7.51 25.50 -12.38
N MET A 304 -8.14 24.39 -12.69
CA MET A 304 -9.60 24.23 -12.58
C MET A 304 -10.09 24.43 -11.14
N TYR A 305 -9.44 23.81 -10.15
CA TYR A 305 -9.80 23.97 -8.74
C TYR A 305 -9.55 25.38 -8.22
N ILE A 306 -8.45 26.03 -8.64
CA ILE A 306 -8.17 27.44 -8.30
C ILE A 306 -9.27 28.33 -8.87
N LEU A 307 -9.66 28.15 -10.13
CA LEU A 307 -10.73 28.91 -10.76
C LEU A 307 -12.06 28.74 -10.00
N LEU A 308 -12.41 27.51 -9.66
CA LEU A 308 -13.60 27.19 -8.87
C LEU A 308 -13.58 27.91 -7.52
N LEU A 309 -12.45 27.87 -6.80
CA LEU A 309 -12.27 28.53 -5.51
C LEU A 309 -12.41 30.06 -5.64
N ILE A 310 -11.84 30.65 -6.67
CA ILE A 310 -11.97 32.07 -6.99
C ILE A 310 -13.44 32.43 -7.21
N LEU A 311 -14.18 31.65 -8.01
CA LEU A 311 -15.60 31.89 -8.28
C LEU A 311 -16.45 31.79 -7.02
N ILE A 312 -16.21 30.79 -6.17
CA ILE A 312 -16.89 30.64 -4.88
C ILE A 312 -16.61 31.86 -3.98
N THR A 313 -15.34 32.25 -3.89
CA THR A 313 -14.92 33.39 -3.03
C THR A 313 -15.54 34.69 -3.51
N ILE A 314 -15.55 34.98 -4.81
CA ILE A 314 -16.17 36.15 -5.39
C ILE A 314 -17.69 36.15 -5.13
N SER A 315 -18.35 35.00 -5.30
CA SER A 315 -19.79 34.88 -5.08
C SER A 315 -20.18 35.15 -3.63
N LEU A 316 -19.47 34.58 -2.68
CA LEU A 316 -19.69 34.80 -1.25
C LEU A 316 -19.39 36.26 -0.85
N ALA A 317 -18.29 36.82 -1.37
CA ALA A 317 -17.96 38.23 -1.13
C ALA A 317 -19.04 39.17 -1.68
N ALA A 318 -19.53 38.91 -2.90
CA ALA A 318 -20.59 39.73 -3.52
C ALA A 318 -21.89 39.69 -2.70
N ILE A 319 -22.27 38.52 -2.17
CA ILE A 319 -23.44 38.39 -1.28
C ILE A 319 -23.25 39.20 -0.02
N LEU A 320 -22.08 39.10 0.63
CA LEU A 320 -21.75 39.86 1.84
C LEU A 320 -21.72 41.38 1.60
N ILE A 321 -21.08 41.82 0.54
CA ILE A 321 -21.00 43.24 0.17
C ILE A 321 -22.41 43.78 -0.09
N ARG A 322 -23.26 43.07 -0.85
CA ARG A 322 -24.66 43.45 -1.09
C ARG A 322 -25.45 43.55 0.20
N TYR A 323 -25.29 42.60 1.11
CA TYR A 323 -25.95 42.62 2.41
C TYR A 323 -25.57 43.84 3.24
N VAL A 324 -24.26 44.12 3.35
CA VAL A 324 -23.75 45.26 4.11
C VAL A 324 -24.14 46.60 3.43
N SER A 325 -24.16 46.65 2.08
CA SER A 325 -24.52 47.87 1.33
C SER A 325 -26.02 48.23 1.38
N LYS A 326 -26.91 47.23 1.64
CA LYS A 326 -28.35 47.50 1.82
C LYS A 326 -28.70 48.15 3.14
N GLN A 327 -27.81 48.12 4.12
CA GLN A 327 -28.04 48.79 5.40
C GLN A 327 -28.00 50.30 5.22
N SER A 328 -29.02 50.98 5.72
CA SER A 328 -29.27 52.42 5.53
C SER A 328 -28.08 53.29 5.98
N LEU A 329 -27.68 54.25 5.13
CA LEU A 329 -26.65 55.24 5.40
C LEU A 329 -27.05 56.16 6.57
N LEU A 330 -28.33 56.41 6.77
CA LEU A 330 -28.90 57.24 7.84
C LEU A 330 -28.62 56.64 9.23
N ASP A 331 -28.65 55.31 9.36
CA ASP A 331 -28.30 54.59 10.61
C ASP A 331 -26.80 54.66 10.93
N SER A 332 -25.98 54.82 9.89
CA SER A 332 -24.52 54.94 10.03
C SER A 332 -24.07 56.30 10.53
N ILE A 333 -24.85 57.34 10.30
CA ILE A 333 -24.58 58.72 10.76
C ILE A 333 -25.07 58.95 12.22
N LYS A 334 -26.15 58.24 12.61
CA LYS A 334 -26.79 58.42 13.96
C LYS A 334 -26.19 57.56 15.07
N HIS A 335 -24.97 57.05 14.99
CA HIS A 335 -24.27 56.29 16.04
C HIS A 335 -25.02 55.10 16.67
N LYS A 336 -26.19 54.70 16.16
CA LYS A 336 -26.98 53.52 16.59
C LYS A 336 -26.96 52.43 15.55
N SER A 337 -25.79 51.92 15.21
CA SER A 337 -25.75 50.71 14.38
C SER A 337 -25.75 49.48 15.29
N ASN A 338 -26.91 48.97 15.61
CA ASN A 338 -27.08 47.63 16.19
C ASN A 338 -26.77 46.57 15.12
N LEU A 339 -25.48 46.41 14.76
CA LEU A 339 -25.01 45.34 13.91
C LEU A 339 -24.78 44.06 14.73
N HIS A 340 -25.84 43.53 15.33
CA HIS A 340 -25.81 42.27 16.06
C HIS A 340 -25.27 41.10 15.20
N LEU A 341 -25.68 41.04 13.93
CA LEU A 341 -25.25 39.95 13.02
C LEU A 341 -23.73 39.96 12.78
N SER A 342 -23.12 41.10 12.67
CA SER A 342 -21.69 41.21 12.38
C SER A 342 -20.80 40.84 13.57
N GLY A 343 -21.25 41.13 14.80
CA GLY A 343 -20.53 40.71 16.01
C GLY A 343 -20.61 39.21 16.23
N TRP A 344 -21.79 38.65 15.97
CA TRP A 344 -22.00 37.19 16.07
C TRP A 344 -21.24 36.41 15.00
N PHE A 345 -21.26 36.87 13.74
CA PHE A 345 -20.49 36.27 12.64
C PHE A 345 -18.98 36.29 12.93
N TYR A 346 -18.45 37.42 13.42
CA TYR A 346 -17.04 37.55 13.81
C TYR A 346 -16.67 36.57 14.92
N LYS A 347 -17.44 36.57 16.02
CA LYS A 347 -17.20 35.66 17.15
C LYS A 347 -17.34 34.20 16.73
N GLY A 348 -18.37 33.87 15.96
CA GLY A 348 -18.58 32.52 15.43
C GLY A 348 -17.43 32.05 14.53
N SER A 349 -16.98 32.90 13.61
CA SER A 349 -15.86 32.59 12.70
C SER A 349 -14.56 32.35 13.47
N VAL A 350 -14.21 33.22 14.42
CA VAL A 350 -13.00 33.07 15.24
C VAL A 350 -13.09 31.83 16.13
N SER A 351 -14.25 31.59 16.77
CA SER A 351 -14.45 30.41 17.60
C SER A 351 -14.32 29.11 16.77
N PHE A 352 -14.89 29.09 15.56
CA PHE A 352 -14.77 27.94 14.64
C PHE A 352 -13.31 27.69 14.23
N GLN A 353 -12.58 28.75 13.87
CA GLN A 353 -11.15 28.65 13.51
C GLN A 353 -10.31 28.11 14.66
N LEU A 354 -10.53 28.65 15.89
CA LEU A 354 -9.83 28.14 17.07
C LEU A 354 -10.15 26.67 17.35
N PHE A 355 -11.41 26.29 17.26
CA PHE A 355 -11.83 24.89 17.44
C PHE A 355 -11.13 23.96 16.44
N VAL A 356 -11.12 24.33 15.16
CA VAL A 356 -10.44 23.56 14.11
C VAL A 356 -8.94 23.50 14.36
N SER A 357 -8.30 24.62 14.68
CA SER A 357 -6.86 24.68 14.93
C SER A 357 -6.46 23.82 16.12
N ILE A 358 -7.19 23.89 17.23
CA ILE A 358 -6.95 23.07 18.42
C ILE A 358 -7.15 21.60 18.09
N GLY A 359 -8.21 21.24 17.35
CA GLY A 359 -8.47 19.88 16.91
C GLY A 359 -7.36 19.32 16.05
N LEU A 360 -6.86 20.08 15.07
CA LEU A 360 -5.75 19.65 14.21
C LEU A 360 -4.44 19.47 14.99
N VAL A 361 -4.12 20.39 15.91
CA VAL A 361 -2.94 20.26 16.79
C VAL A 361 -3.05 19.01 17.66
N PHE A 362 -4.22 18.79 18.27
CA PHE A 362 -4.47 17.61 19.09
C PHE A 362 -4.31 16.32 18.26
N CYS A 363 -4.93 16.24 17.08
CA CYS A 363 -4.79 15.08 16.20
C CYS A 363 -3.32 14.84 15.81
N THR A 364 -2.58 15.89 15.48
CA THR A 364 -1.16 15.79 15.15
C THR A 364 -0.34 15.26 16.32
N MET A 365 -0.59 15.75 17.55
CA MET A 365 0.10 15.27 18.75
C MET A 365 -0.22 13.79 19.03
N VAL A 366 -1.46 13.36 18.84
CA VAL A 366 -1.86 11.96 18.99
C VAL A 366 -1.14 11.08 17.95
N MET A 367 -1.13 11.52 16.68
CA MET A 367 -0.42 10.79 15.61
C MET A 367 1.08 10.69 15.89
N MET A 368 1.72 11.75 16.36
CA MET A 368 3.14 11.74 16.76
C MET A 368 3.40 10.75 17.88
N LYS A 369 2.55 10.72 18.91
CA LYS A 369 2.66 9.73 20.00
C LYS A 369 2.43 8.30 19.52
N GLN A 370 1.48 8.08 18.61
CA GLN A 370 1.25 6.77 18.01
C GLN A 370 2.46 6.32 17.19
N LEU A 371 3.04 7.22 16.41
CA LEU A 371 4.25 6.94 15.64
C LEU A 371 5.44 6.60 16.55
N ASP A 372 5.64 7.37 17.60
CA ASP A 372 6.69 7.11 18.60
C ASP A 372 6.49 5.75 19.28
N TYR A 373 5.27 5.42 19.65
CA TYR A 373 4.92 4.09 20.19
C TYR A 373 5.25 2.98 19.20
N LEU A 374 4.86 3.12 17.92
CA LEU A 374 5.14 2.13 16.88
C LEU A 374 6.63 1.93 16.60
N LEU A 375 7.41 3.00 16.70
CA LEU A 375 8.84 2.94 16.44
C LEU A 375 9.65 2.47 17.64
N ASN A 376 9.27 2.84 18.84
CA ASN A 376 10.11 2.76 20.03
C ASN A 376 9.59 1.80 21.11
N SER A 377 8.35 1.28 20.98
CA SER A 377 7.80 0.42 22.02
C SER A 377 8.36 -1.00 21.98
N LYS A 378 8.86 -1.47 23.13
CA LYS A 378 9.22 -2.87 23.37
C LYS A 378 7.99 -3.77 23.50
N GLU A 379 6.81 -3.20 23.69
CA GLU A 379 5.54 -3.95 23.82
C GLU A 379 5.11 -4.62 22.51
N LEU A 380 5.70 -4.21 21.37
CA LEU A 380 5.46 -4.83 20.08
C LEU A 380 6.12 -6.23 19.91
N GLY A 381 6.77 -6.73 20.95
CA GLY A 381 7.31 -8.10 21.01
C GLY A 381 8.68 -8.29 20.37
N LEU A 382 9.21 -7.28 19.66
CA LEU A 382 10.51 -7.32 19.01
C LEU A 382 11.24 -5.99 19.19
N ASN A 383 12.53 -6.06 19.49
CA ASN A 383 13.39 -4.88 19.42
C ASN A 383 13.80 -4.63 17.95
N ARG A 384 13.32 -3.52 17.38
CA ARG A 384 13.55 -3.12 15.97
C ARG A 384 14.52 -1.95 15.82
N HIS A 385 15.15 -1.50 16.92
CA HIS A 385 16.04 -0.34 16.88
C HIS A 385 17.33 -0.65 16.15
N ASN A 386 17.73 0.26 15.27
CA ASN A 386 19.00 0.23 14.55
C ASN A 386 19.21 -1.08 13.77
N ILE A 387 18.16 -1.56 13.11
CA ILE A 387 18.19 -2.77 12.29
C ILE A 387 18.08 -2.40 10.82
N GLY A 388 19.01 -2.90 10.03
CA GLY A 388 18.99 -2.87 8.57
C GLY A 388 18.64 -4.25 8.03
N VAL A 389 17.97 -4.27 6.88
CA VAL A 389 17.59 -5.49 6.17
C VAL A 389 18.08 -5.39 4.73
N ILE A 390 18.84 -6.39 4.29
CA ILE A 390 19.16 -6.59 2.88
C ILE A 390 18.23 -7.71 2.40
N ALA A 391 17.28 -7.34 1.55
CA ALA A 391 16.43 -8.30 0.88
C ALA A 391 17.28 -9.03 -0.19
N SER A 392 17.82 -10.20 0.16
CA SER A 392 18.45 -11.05 -0.83
C SER A 392 17.35 -11.73 -1.66
N GLY A 393 17.06 -11.14 -2.82
CA GLY A 393 16.29 -11.85 -3.86
C GLY A 393 17.13 -12.97 -4.48
N TYR A 394 16.49 -13.92 -5.13
CA TYR A 394 17.16 -14.87 -5.99
C TYR A 394 18.09 -14.10 -6.95
N GLY A 395 19.37 -14.47 -7.04
CA GLY A 395 20.37 -13.84 -7.91
C GLY A 395 21.55 -13.19 -7.20
N PHE A 396 21.52 -13.12 -5.89
CA PHE A 396 22.67 -12.72 -5.08
C PHE A 396 23.36 -13.92 -4.41
N GLU A 397 23.14 -15.12 -4.94
CA GLU A 397 23.80 -16.34 -4.47
C GLU A 397 25.32 -16.18 -4.69
N GLY A 398 26.09 -16.24 -3.61
CA GLY A 398 27.55 -16.08 -3.65
C GLY A 398 28.11 -14.69 -3.38
N VAL A 399 27.28 -13.67 -3.20
CA VAL A 399 27.78 -12.36 -2.76
C VAL A 399 28.00 -12.39 -1.24
N PRO A 400 29.22 -12.09 -0.75
CA PRO A 400 29.56 -12.19 0.66
C PRO A 400 29.04 -10.97 1.45
N PHE A 401 27.74 -10.72 1.43
CA PHE A 401 27.14 -9.57 2.11
C PHE A 401 27.38 -9.56 3.62
N LYS A 402 27.37 -10.75 4.24
CA LYS A 402 27.60 -10.89 5.68
C LYS A 402 29.04 -10.48 6.01
N GLU A 403 30.00 -11.00 5.27
CA GLU A 403 31.41 -10.73 5.46
C GLU A 403 31.74 -9.24 5.24
N ILE A 404 31.08 -8.61 4.25
CA ILE A 404 31.22 -7.16 4.02
C ILE A 404 30.69 -6.36 5.21
N LEU A 405 29.52 -6.72 5.73
CA LEU A 405 28.92 -6.03 6.86
C LEU A 405 29.70 -6.24 8.16
N GLU A 406 30.14 -7.46 8.42
CA GLU A 406 30.91 -7.80 9.63
C GLU A 406 32.27 -7.11 9.71
N GLN A 407 32.84 -6.72 8.56
CA GLN A 407 34.07 -5.89 8.51
C GLN A 407 33.82 -4.42 8.84
N MET A 408 32.58 -3.98 8.92
CA MET A 408 32.26 -2.59 9.23
C MET A 408 32.25 -2.35 10.74
N PRO A 409 33.03 -1.39 11.27
CA PRO A 409 33.12 -1.14 12.72
C PRO A 409 31.80 -0.61 13.33
N ASP A 410 30.88 -0.14 12.49
CA ASP A 410 29.58 0.39 12.87
C ASP A 410 28.48 -0.68 12.89
N VAL A 411 28.76 -1.88 12.39
CA VAL A 411 27.86 -3.04 12.44
C VAL A 411 28.17 -3.84 13.71
N ILE A 412 27.13 -4.21 14.45
CA ILE A 412 27.24 -4.90 15.73
C ILE A 412 27.09 -6.40 15.53
N GLU A 413 26.12 -6.82 14.76
CA GLU A 413 25.72 -8.21 14.60
C GLU A 413 24.97 -8.41 13.28
N CYS A 414 25.17 -9.55 12.63
CA CYS A 414 24.46 -9.96 11.42
C CYS A 414 23.76 -11.30 11.62
N LEU A 415 22.54 -11.41 11.13
CA LEU A 415 21.72 -12.60 11.17
C LEU A 415 21.14 -12.93 9.79
N TYR A 416 21.33 -14.15 9.31
CA TYR A 416 20.56 -14.66 8.19
C TYR A 416 19.19 -15.17 8.70
N GLY A 417 18.11 -14.68 8.13
CA GLY A 417 16.77 -15.09 8.49
C GLY A 417 15.90 -15.35 7.26
N PHE A 418 15.23 -16.48 7.27
CA PHE A 418 14.24 -16.78 6.22
C PHE A 418 13.01 -15.88 6.31
N TYR A 419 12.75 -15.36 7.50
CA TYR A 419 11.61 -14.49 7.80
C TYR A 419 12.10 -13.26 8.53
N THR A 420 11.98 -12.11 7.87
CA THR A 420 12.20 -10.83 8.54
C THR A 420 10.96 -10.45 9.33
N PRO A 421 11.12 -9.74 10.45
CA PRO A 421 9.97 -9.21 11.18
C PRO A 421 9.22 -8.11 10.42
N ILE A 422 9.64 -7.78 9.17
CA ILE A 422 9.12 -6.61 8.43
C ILE A 422 9.11 -6.90 6.92
N PRO A 423 8.00 -6.67 6.25
CA PRO A 423 6.67 -7.17 6.52
C PRO A 423 6.63 -8.68 6.33
N LYS A 424 5.79 -9.36 7.04
CA LYS A 424 5.65 -10.81 6.93
C LYS A 424 5.25 -11.22 5.51
N MET A 425 6.10 -11.98 4.84
CA MET A 425 5.85 -12.46 3.46
C MET A 425 5.29 -13.89 3.40
N SER A 426 5.31 -14.63 4.51
CA SER A 426 4.82 -16.01 4.56
C SER A 426 3.41 -16.08 5.14
N PHE A 427 2.57 -16.87 4.48
CA PHE A 427 1.15 -17.00 4.79
C PHE A 427 0.76 -18.45 5.10
N TYR A 428 1.72 -19.25 5.52
CA TYR A 428 1.41 -20.62 5.91
C TYR A 428 0.67 -20.62 7.24
N SER A 429 -0.51 -21.21 7.26
CA SER A 429 -1.30 -21.40 8.46
C SER A 429 -1.75 -22.84 8.56
N TYR A 430 -1.90 -23.30 9.80
CA TYR A 430 -2.52 -24.57 10.13
C TYR A 430 -3.94 -24.33 10.63
N GLU A 431 -4.87 -25.13 10.16
CA GLU A 431 -6.18 -25.27 10.78
C GLU A 431 -6.10 -26.42 11.80
N VAL A 432 -6.06 -26.04 13.08
CA VAL A 432 -6.03 -27.01 14.16
C VAL A 432 -7.43 -27.51 14.44
N ARG A 433 -7.61 -28.81 14.40
CA ARG A 433 -8.90 -29.49 14.60
C ARG A 433 -9.00 -30.22 15.92
N GLU A 434 -7.85 -30.59 16.51
CA GLU A 434 -7.77 -31.31 17.76
C GLU A 434 -6.66 -30.77 18.65
N TRP A 435 -6.99 -30.48 19.90
CA TRP A 435 -6.02 -30.09 20.93
C TRP A 435 -6.45 -30.54 22.30
N GLU A 436 -5.53 -30.61 23.24
CA GLU A 436 -5.80 -31.04 24.59
C GLU A 436 -6.71 -30.02 25.31
N GLY A 437 -7.81 -30.53 25.91
CA GLY A 437 -8.80 -29.69 26.60
C GLY A 437 -9.84 -29.03 25.69
N GLN A 438 -9.92 -29.43 24.42
CA GLN A 438 -10.93 -28.95 23.51
C GLN A 438 -12.36 -29.30 24.00
N ALA A 439 -13.18 -28.28 24.23
CA ALA A 439 -14.55 -28.45 24.71
C ALA A 439 -15.53 -28.80 23.58
N ASP A 440 -15.37 -28.18 22.42
CA ASP A 440 -16.21 -28.39 21.24
C ASP A 440 -15.39 -29.00 20.11
N LYS A 441 -15.73 -30.21 19.70
CA LYS A 441 -15.04 -30.94 18.61
C LYS A 441 -15.23 -30.33 17.23
N GLU A 442 -16.20 -29.46 17.06
CA GLU A 442 -16.40 -28.75 15.79
C GLU A 442 -15.60 -27.43 15.73
N GLN A 443 -15.12 -26.94 16.86
CA GLN A 443 -14.28 -25.74 16.89
C GLN A 443 -12.99 -25.95 16.12
N ARG A 444 -12.58 -24.92 15.38
CA ARG A 444 -11.34 -24.87 14.61
C ARG A 444 -10.57 -23.62 15.02
N ILE A 445 -9.25 -23.76 15.16
CA ILE A 445 -8.36 -22.65 15.45
C ILE A 445 -7.35 -22.56 14.33
N LYS A 446 -7.23 -21.38 13.75
CA LYS A 446 -6.23 -21.11 12.73
C LYS A 446 -4.99 -20.54 13.38
N LEU A 447 -3.85 -21.21 13.20
CA LEU A 447 -2.55 -20.79 13.69
C LEU A 447 -1.67 -20.36 12.51
N GLU A 448 -1.03 -19.24 12.62
CA GLU A 448 0.06 -18.90 11.70
C GLU A 448 1.29 -19.75 12.01
N LYS A 449 1.89 -20.32 10.97
CA LYS A 449 3.13 -21.10 11.08
C LYS A 449 4.33 -20.17 10.98
N GLU A 450 5.20 -20.22 11.98
CA GLU A 450 6.43 -19.47 12.03
C GLU A 450 7.62 -20.37 12.33
N THR A 451 8.81 -19.87 12.09
CA THR A 451 10.05 -20.51 12.52
C THR A 451 10.85 -19.55 13.39
N ILE A 452 11.43 -20.08 14.46
CA ILE A 452 12.26 -19.33 15.39
C ILE A 452 13.39 -20.20 15.91
N ASN A 453 14.58 -19.63 16.08
CA ASN A 453 15.69 -20.26 16.77
C ASN A 453 16.23 -19.32 17.86
N GLN A 454 17.20 -19.80 18.63
CA GLN A 454 17.78 -19.05 19.72
C GLN A 454 18.49 -17.76 19.24
N ASP A 455 19.17 -17.82 18.09
CA ASP A 455 19.88 -16.65 17.55
C ASP A 455 18.90 -15.54 17.17
N TYR A 456 17.79 -15.92 16.52
CA TYR A 456 16.71 -14.97 16.21
C TYR A 456 16.13 -14.34 17.48
N ALA A 457 15.86 -15.19 18.49
CA ALA A 457 15.28 -14.72 19.74
C ALA A 457 16.22 -13.74 20.48
N ASN A 458 17.52 -14.03 20.49
CA ASN A 458 18.55 -13.16 21.08
C ASN A 458 18.68 -11.85 20.30
N PHE A 459 18.76 -11.94 18.96
CA PHE A 459 18.90 -10.76 18.08
C PHE A 459 17.76 -9.77 18.25
N PHE A 460 16.52 -10.25 18.28
CA PHE A 460 15.33 -9.41 18.41
C PHE A 460 14.85 -9.22 19.85
N GLN A 461 15.53 -9.83 20.81
CA GLN A 461 15.17 -9.80 22.24
C GLN A 461 13.74 -10.27 22.48
N VAL A 462 13.38 -11.43 21.89
CA VAL A 462 12.07 -12.05 22.06
C VAL A 462 11.89 -12.48 23.51
N GLU A 463 10.79 -12.06 24.13
CA GLU A 463 10.47 -12.36 25.52
C GLU A 463 9.73 -13.70 25.62
N VAL A 464 10.29 -14.65 26.41
CA VAL A 464 9.62 -15.89 26.77
C VAL A 464 8.88 -15.66 28.07
N LEU A 465 7.57 -15.82 28.06
CA LEU A 465 6.71 -15.58 29.23
C LEU A 465 6.59 -16.80 30.12
N GLU A 466 6.53 -17.99 29.52
CA GLU A 466 6.40 -19.24 30.24
C GLU A 466 7.18 -20.35 29.50
N GLY A 467 7.82 -21.25 30.25
CA GLY A 467 8.62 -22.35 29.69
C GLY A 467 10.00 -21.92 29.20
N ASN A 468 10.47 -22.54 28.13
CA ASN A 468 11.82 -22.31 27.58
C ASN A 468 11.77 -22.16 26.04
N MET A 469 12.80 -21.49 25.50
CA MET A 469 13.01 -21.46 24.03
C MET A 469 13.28 -22.86 23.48
N LEU A 470 13.06 -23.02 22.16
CA LEU A 470 13.42 -24.24 21.45
C LEU A 470 14.94 -24.34 21.32
N ASP A 471 15.46 -25.54 21.61
CA ASP A 471 16.87 -25.90 21.45
C ASP A 471 17.02 -26.90 20.27
N GLU A 472 18.19 -26.97 19.67
CA GLU A 472 18.48 -27.94 18.59
C GLU A 472 18.30 -29.41 19.00
N LYS A 473 18.33 -29.68 20.29
CA LYS A 473 18.07 -31.02 20.88
C LYS A 473 16.58 -31.37 20.93
N ASP A 474 15.72 -30.36 20.79
CA ASP A 474 14.28 -30.59 20.78
C ASP A 474 13.89 -31.25 19.45
N GLY A 475 13.07 -32.28 19.53
CA GLY A 475 12.52 -32.92 18.34
C GLY A 475 11.58 -31.97 17.58
N LYS A 476 11.20 -32.35 16.37
CA LYS A 476 10.22 -31.62 15.55
C LYS A 476 8.85 -31.46 16.23
N GLU A 477 8.61 -32.24 17.26
CA GLU A 477 7.37 -32.22 18.05
C GLU A 477 7.32 -31.05 19.05
N ALA A 478 8.45 -30.45 19.43
CA ALA A 478 8.47 -29.33 20.34
C ALA A 478 8.16 -28.02 19.59
N VAL A 479 7.24 -27.23 20.16
CA VAL A 479 6.80 -25.97 19.56
C VAL A 479 6.69 -24.87 20.61
N LEU A 480 6.81 -23.62 20.17
CA LEU A 480 6.36 -22.47 20.96
C LEU A 480 5.04 -21.95 20.40
N ILE A 481 4.31 -21.30 21.25
CA ILE A 481 3.10 -20.56 20.86
C ILE A 481 3.18 -19.12 21.37
N ASN A 482 2.43 -18.20 20.79
CA ASN A 482 2.27 -16.87 21.35
C ASN A 482 1.10 -16.80 22.33
N GLU A 483 0.99 -15.70 23.10
CA GLU A 483 -0.12 -15.47 24.03
C GLU A 483 -1.48 -15.56 23.34
N ALA A 484 -1.59 -15.06 22.10
CA ALA A 484 -2.82 -15.11 21.32
C ALA A 484 -3.27 -16.55 21.06
N ALA A 485 -2.33 -17.46 20.78
CA ALA A 485 -2.63 -18.88 20.60
C ALA A 485 -3.01 -19.56 21.92
N ALA A 486 -2.31 -19.29 23.03
CA ALA A 486 -2.68 -19.80 24.35
C ALA A 486 -4.11 -19.39 24.72
N LYS A 487 -4.47 -18.14 24.49
CA LYS A 487 -5.82 -17.62 24.70
C LYS A 487 -6.86 -18.27 23.77
N ALA A 488 -6.52 -18.49 22.51
CA ALA A 488 -7.41 -19.12 21.52
C ALA A 488 -7.73 -20.58 21.89
N PHE A 489 -6.74 -21.30 22.46
CA PHE A 489 -6.94 -22.65 23.00
C PHE A 489 -7.65 -22.68 24.35
N GLY A 490 -7.80 -21.54 25.03
CA GLY A 490 -8.38 -21.46 26.37
C GLY A 490 -7.48 -22.05 27.47
N TRP A 491 -6.15 -21.97 27.31
CA TRP A 491 -5.19 -22.53 28.24
C TRP A 491 -4.62 -21.46 29.19
N ASP A 492 -4.79 -21.68 30.48
CA ASP A 492 -4.11 -20.91 31.52
C ASP A 492 -2.67 -21.43 31.77
N HIS A 493 -2.44 -22.71 31.55
CA HIS A 493 -1.13 -23.39 31.68
C HIS A 493 -0.86 -24.17 30.38
N PRO A 494 -0.28 -23.54 29.35
CA PRO A 494 -0.09 -24.16 28.04
C PRO A 494 1.11 -25.10 27.97
N ILE A 495 2.07 -25.04 28.89
CA ILE A 495 3.29 -25.87 28.85
C ILE A 495 2.95 -27.34 28.95
N GLY A 496 3.53 -28.16 28.07
CA GLY A 496 3.30 -29.61 28.00
C GLY A 496 2.00 -30.02 27.31
N LYS A 497 1.11 -29.06 26.99
CA LYS A 497 -0.13 -29.33 26.26
C LYS A 497 0.14 -29.79 24.83
N LYS A 498 -0.77 -30.61 24.30
CA LYS A 498 -0.64 -31.24 22.99
C LYS A 498 -1.55 -30.60 21.96
N ILE A 499 -0.99 -30.35 20.80
CA ILE A 499 -1.67 -29.86 19.60
C ILE A 499 -1.53 -30.93 18.52
N HIS A 500 -2.64 -31.34 17.90
CA HIS A 500 -2.65 -32.26 16.79
C HIS A 500 -2.69 -31.48 15.47
N LEU A 501 -1.54 -31.43 14.82
CA LEU A 501 -1.40 -30.97 13.45
C LEU A 501 -1.27 -32.19 12.52
N ASN A 502 -0.39 -32.16 11.53
CA ASN A 502 0.00 -33.38 10.79
C ASN A 502 0.75 -34.37 11.68
N GLU A 503 1.45 -33.85 12.68
CA GLU A 503 2.14 -34.59 13.74
C GLU A 503 1.69 -34.07 15.10
N LYS A 504 1.93 -34.85 16.18
CA LYS A 504 1.65 -34.40 17.54
C LYS A 504 2.71 -33.41 17.96
N CYS A 505 2.29 -32.19 18.29
CA CYS A 505 3.17 -31.14 18.78
C CYS A 505 2.95 -30.93 20.30
N ILE A 506 4.03 -30.65 21.03
CA ILE A 506 4.03 -30.40 22.46
C ILE A 506 4.51 -28.96 22.70
N VAL A 507 3.74 -28.20 23.45
CA VAL A 507 4.09 -26.82 23.78
C VAL A 507 5.22 -26.79 24.80
N LYS A 508 6.38 -26.27 24.39
CA LYS A 508 7.57 -26.12 25.26
C LYS A 508 7.65 -24.74 25.91
N GLY A 509 7.12 -23.72 25.26
CA GLY A 509 7.13 -22.38 25.81
C GLY A 509 6.09 -21.47 25.16
N VAL A 510 5.83 -20.37 25.85
CA VAL A 510 4.96 -19.29 25.40
C VAL A 510 5.80 -18.03 25.25
N ILE A 511 5.73 -17.41 24.09
CA ILE A 511 6.40 -16.14 23.82
C ILE A 511 5.38 -15.00 23.79
N LYS A 512 5.87 -13.81 24.10
CA LYS A 512 5.07 -12.58 23.99
C LYS A 512 4.56 -12.39 22.57
N ASN A 513 3.39 -11.79 22.44
CA ASN A 513 2.83 -11.48 21.13
C ASN A 513 3.77 -10.60 20.30
N ILE A 514 4.00 -10.99 19.05
CA ILE A 514 4.82 -10.25 18.10
C ILE A 514 3.90 -9.55 17.10
N TYR A 515 3.99 -8.23 17.04
CA TYR A 515 3.27 -7.42 16.06
C TYR A 515 4.11 -7.24 14.79
N TYR A 516 3.85 -8.04 13.78
CA TYR A 516 4.51 -7.90 12.48
C TYR A 516 3.96 -6.72 11.67
N ASN A 517 2.70 -6.39 11.89
CA ASN A 517 1.98 -5.27 11.27
C ASN A 517 1.65 -4.20 12.30
N ALA A 518 1.08 -3.08 11.86
CA ALA A 518 0.58 -2.06 12.77
C ALA A 518 -0.44 -2.65 13.76
N PRO A 519 -0.39 -2.31 15.06
CA PRO A 519 -1.24 -2.90 16.11
C PRO A 519 -2.68 -2.36 16.08
N ILE A 520 -3.23 -2.14 14.89
CA ILE A 520 -4.64 -1.82 14.65
C ILE A 520 -5.53 -3.07 14.63
N HIS A 521 -4.91 -4.23 14.48
CA HIS A 521 -5.58 -5.53 14.48
C HIS A 521 -5.06 -6.38 15.66
N PRO A 522 -5.87 -7.28 16.20
CA PRO A 522 -5.42 -8.25 17.18
C PRO A 522 -4.27 -9.09 16.62
N VAL A 523 -3.34 -9.48 17.49
CA VAL A 523 -2.28 -10.41 17.09
C VAL A 523 -2.89 -11.76 16.77
N THR A 524 -2.47 -12.32 15.65
CA THR A 524 -2.92 -13.64 15.21
C THR A 524 -2.33 -14.73 16.09
N PRO A 525 -3.10 -15.75 16.45
CA PRO A 525 -2.57 -16.97 17.05
C PRO A 525 -1.48 -17.57 16.17
N ALA A 526 -0.31 -17.85 16.74
CA ALA A 526 0.84 -18.35 16.00
C ALA A 526 1.53 -19.51 16.73
N ILE A 527 2.08 -20.42 15.93
CA ILE A 527 2.89 -21.56 16.39
C ILE A 527 4.27 -21.48 15.73
N PHE A 528 5.31 -21.70 16.52
CA PHE A 528 6.69 -21.53 16.12
C PHE A 528 7.43 -22.86 16.19
N PHE A 529 8.15 -23.17 15.11
CA PHE A 529 8.95 -24.37 14.95
C PHE A 529 10.43 -24.03 14.83
N LEU A 530 11.30 -24.99 15.12
CA LEU A 530 12.70 -24.87 14.71
C LEU A 530 12.81 -24.91 13.18
N PRO A 531 13.71 -24.09 12.58
CA PRO A 531 13.97 -24.16 11.15
C PRO A 531 14.55 -25.52 10.74
N ASP A 532 14.03 -26.08 9.66
CA ASP A 532 14.58 -27.32 9.07
C ASP A 532 16.03 -27.10 8.58
N ASN A 533 16.83 -28.19 8.49
CA ASN A 533 18.22 -28.13 8.02
C ASN A 533 18.37 -27.54 6.60
N LYS A 534 17.35 -27.64 5.75
CA LYS A 534 17.30 -26.98 4.44
C LYS A 534 17.11 -25.46 4.53
N GLN A 535 16.55 -24.97 5.62
CA GLN A 535 16.33 -23.55 5.91
C GLN A 535 17.53 -22.93 6.65
N LYS A 536 18.41 -23.75 7.23
CA LYS A 536 19.67 -23.33 7.85
C LYS A 536 20.78 -23.00 6.82
N SER A 537 20.55 -23.26 5.52
CA SER A 537 21.48 -22.90 4.47
C SER A 537 21.61 -21.38 4.41
N GLU A 538 22.77 -20.88 4.79
CA GLU A 538 23.14 -19.45 4.95
C GLU A 538 22.99 -18.62 3.68
N SER A 539 22.70 -19.23 2.54
CA SER A 539 22.58 -18.55 1.24
C SER A 539 21.15 -18.18 0.81
N ARG A 540 20.12 -18.56 1.59
CA ARG A 540 18.73 -18.31 1.23
C ARG A 540 18.01 -17.55 2.32
N GLY A 541 17.71 -16.28 2.10
CA GLY A 541 16.95 -15.48 3.04
C GLY A 541 17.37 -14.01 3.03
N HIS A 542 16.78 -13.25 3.92
CA HIS A 542 17.17 -11.86 4.11
C HIS A 542 18.34 -11.80 5.10
N LEU A 543 19.32 -10.95 4.80
CA LEU A 543 20.37 -10.62 5.75
C LEU A 543 19.91 -9.43 6.60
N ILE A 544 19.84 -9.65 7.90
CA ILE A 544 19.46 -8.65 8.87
C ILE A 544 20.71 -8.27 9.66
N PHE A 545 20.90 -7.01 9.92
CA PHE A 545 22.05 -6.56 10.68
C PHE A 545 21.68 -5.43 11.64
N LYS A 546 22.37 -5.41 12.77
CA LYS A 546 22.24 -4.39 13.79
C LYS A 546 23.42 -3.43 13.69
N PHE A 547 23.16 -2.13 13.73
CA PHE A 547 24.19 -1.11 13.65
C PHE A 547 24.14 -0.11 14.81
N LYS A 548 25.22 0.62 15.04
CA LYS A 548 25.31 1.62 16.10
C LYS A 548 24.41 2.81 15.81
N GLU A 549 23.78 3.34 16.85
CA GLU A 549 22.89 4.49 16.74
C GLU A 549 23.57 5.68 16.02
N GLY A 550 22.85 6.31 15.10
CA GLY A 550 23.34 7.46 14.31
C GLY A 550 24.29 7.10 13.16
N THR A 551 24.72 5.85 12.97
CA THR A 551 25.70 5.47 11.94
C THR A 551 25.10 4.98 10.63
N TRP A 552 23.79 4.96 10.49
CA TRP A 552 23.08 4.45 9.30
C TRP A 552 23.64 4.98 7.97
N LYS A 553 23.85 6.29 7.90
CA LYS A 553 24.37 6.92 6.67
C LYS A 553 25.75 6.40 6.27
N ASN A 554 26.63 6.20 7.25
CA ASN A 554 27.97 5.66 7.02
C ASN A 554 27.91 4.19 6.58
N VAL A 555 27.09 3.38 7.26
CA VAL A 555 26.93 1.95 6.94
C VAL A 555 26.35 1.78 5.54
N SER A 556 25.26 2.50 5.21
CA SER A 556 24.64 2.41 3.90
C SER A 556 25.55 2.85 2.74
N GLN A 557 26.30 3.95 2.90
CA GLN A 557 27.24 4.43 1.89
C GLN A 557 28.41 3.47 1.67
N LYS A 558 29.02 2.98 2.76
CA LYS A 558 30.13 2.02 2.68
C LYS A 558 29.69 0.68 2.10
N PHE A 559 28.48 0.24 2.43
CA PHE A 559 27.93 -0.99 1.87
C PHE A 559 27.75 -0.88 0.35
N VAL A 560 27.14 0.20 -0.13
CA VAL A 560 26.98 0.44 -1.57
C VAL A 560 28.33 0.56 -2.28
N SER A 561 29.31 1.28 -1.69
CA SER A 561 30.66 1.38 -2.27
C SER A 561 31.42 0.05 -2.23
N GLY A 562 31.24 -0.77 -1.21
CA GLY A 562 31.79 -2.13 -1.14
C GLY A 562 31.26 -3.07 -2.23
N LEU A 563 29.97 -2.94 -2.57
CA LEU A 563 29.35 -3.69 -3.67
C LEU A 563 29.84 -3.29 -5.07
N LEU A 564 30.28 -2.05 -5.24
CA LEU A 564 30.83 -1.57 -6.53
C LEU A 564 32.28 -2.04 -6.79
N ILE A 565 32.93 -2.64 -5.80
CA ILE A 565 34.32 -3.14 -5.90
C ILE A 565 34.34 -4.66 -6.21
N ILE A 566 33.23 -5.38 -6.02
CA ILE A 566 33.05 -6.80 -6.36
C ILE A 566 32.41 -6.93 -7.74
#